data_ee24aad060f8624a3cbb5123d9f9af9a
#
_entry.id   ee24aad060f8624a3cbb5123d9f9af9a
#
_cell.length_a   1.000
_cell.length_b   1.000
_cell.length_c   1.000
_cell.angle_alpha   90.00
_cell.angle_beta   90.00
_cell.angle_gamma   90.00
#
_symmetry.space_group_name_H-M   'P 1'
#
loop_
_entity.id
_entity.type
_entity.pdbx_description
1 polymer ?
#
loop_
_entity_poly.entity_id
_entity_poly.type
_entity_poly.pdbx_seq_one_letter_code
_entity_poly.pdbx_strand_id
1 'polypeptide(L)'
;MPLRGLRFIILPIHMKTHRAIALIILASATVAALPVLAASPTLPEVKDLPVRPEMPDVMTMLDGTRVTNLTQWQARREEMKAVLEHYELGHAPPPPGNVSGTDVRSQTVLDGAANFRLVHLKFGPEQKLGLDIAVFTPAGAGPFPTIINPSFFMTPGVNFTNGMAAPTPVMNTNTPGTNASANVSARPRLNFGMPVDPERAARSFSNQLSRGYAIVTYRYTQCGEDNPNFRTNSFYPAYPGYDWGVLYGWAWGLSRIVDYVETQPFADKSKLIALGHSRLGKLTMVATAFDDRIALGAPAGSSGAGTGAYRFCGPGRGGKEGVEDMTRKFGYYFVPRLAEFTGQMEKLPFDAHWFVALTAPRPWISVEGTDDQNCVPNAVKQTVLAAKPVYAFLGVSPDRVGVNYETHRHALTPEDWNAALDFADQQLRGKDHGRKFDQFPAEQTSTNNVAPK
;
A
#
# COMPACT_ATOMS: atom_id res chain seq x y z
N MET A 1 -19.72 -83.16 -4.04
CA MET A 1 -18.99 -84.42 -3.84
C MET A 1 -17.56 -84.08 -3.50
N PRO A 2 -17.00 -84.71 -2.52
CA PRO A 2 -15.98 -84.22 -1.63
C PRO A 2 -14.59 -84.83 -1.91
N LEU A 3 -13.58 -84.24 -1.25
CA LEU A 3 -12.44 -85.00 -0.66
C LEU A 3 -11.59 -83.89 0.07
N ARG A 4 -11.63 -83.82 1.41
CA ARG A 4 -10.79 -84.42 2.44
C ARG A 4 -9.32 -84.51 1.99
N GLY A 5 -8.36 -83.90 2.61
CA GLY A 5 -8.00 -83.69 4.01
C GLY A 5 -6.54 -84.07 4.13
N LEU A 6 -5.77 -83.29 4.91
CA LEU A 6 -4.77 -83.88 5.81
C LEU A 6 -4.09 -82.78 6.64
N ARG A 7 -4.25 -82.93 7.92
CA ARG A 7 -3.48 -82.18 8.93
C ARG A 7 -2.11 -82.82 9.10
N PHE A 8 -1.08 -82.00 9.23
CA PHE A 8 0.15 -82.46 9.93
C PHE A 8 0.46 -81.42 11.01
N ILE A 9 0.49 -81.97 12.21
CA ILE A 9 0.96 -81.29 13.45
C ILE A 9 2.46 -81.55 13.53
N ILE A 10 3.28 -80.52 13.73
CA ILE A 10 4.66 -80.65 14.23
C ILE A 10 4.86 -79.66 15.33
N LEU A 11 5.22 -80.18 16.50
CA LEU A 11 5.55 -79.49 17.77
C LEU A 11 6.90 -78.81 17.72
N PRO A 12 7.19 -77.93 18.68
CA PRO A 12 8.25 -76.94 18.58
C PRO A 12 9.59 -77.46 19.11
N ILE A 13 10.68 -77.07 18.48
CA ILE A 13 12.03 -77.21 19.05
C ILE A 13 12.52 -75.80 19.44
N HIS A 14 12.77 -75.63 20.74
CA HIS A 14 13.45 -74.54 21.35
C HIS A 14 14.93 -74.56 20.97
N MET A 15 15.41 -73.48 20.35
CA MET A 15 16.84 -73.13 20.40
C MET A 15 17.00 -71.60 20.65
N LYS A 16 17.56 -71.32 21.84
CA LYS A 16 18.01 -69.99 22.19
C LYS A 16 19.30 -69.68 21.43
N THR A 17 19.30 -68.63 20.62
CA THR A 17 20.54 -67.99 20.21
C THR A 17 20.36 -66.48 20.30
N HIS A 18 21.10 -65.88 21.22
CA HIS A 18 21.26 -64.45 21.36
C HIS A 18 21.98 -63.90 20.10
N ARG A 19 21.30 -63.10 19.27
CA ARG A 19 21.95 -62.22 18.31
C ARG A 19 21.65 -60.76 18.72
N ALA A 20 22.69 -60.10 19.16
CA ALA A 20 22.71 -58.67 19.35
C ALA A 20 22.53 -58.01 17.97
N ILE A 21 21.41 -57.29 17.78
CA ILE A 21 21.19 -56.41 16.62
C ILE A 21 21.77 -55.07 16.99
N ALA A 22 22.93 -54.75 16.41
CA ALA A 22 23.51 -53.38 16.49
C ALA A 22 22.64 -52.48 15.59
N LEU A 23 21.88 -51.58 16.23
CA LEU A 23 21.13 -50.54 15.57
C LEU A 23 22.09 -49.45 15.12
N ILE A 24 22.47 -49.41 13.85
CA ILE A 24 23.24 -48.31 13.29
C ILE A 24 22.24 -47.18 13.03
N ILE A 25 22.19 -46.17 13.93
CA ILE A 25 21.49 -44.92 13.70
C ILE A 25 22.34 -44.10 12.74
N LEU A 26 21.95 -44.07 11.47
CA LEU A 26 22.47 -43.12 10.49
C LEU A 26 21.84 -41.74 10.82
N ALA A 27 22.56 -40.88 11.52
CA ALA A 27 22.20 -39.50 11.69
C ALA A 27 22.43 -38.77 10.36
N SER A 28 21.38 -38.63 9.56
CA SER A 28 21.38 -37.74 8.41
C SER A 28 21.44 -36.30 8.90
N ALA A 29 22.62 -35.71 8.96
CA ALA A 29 22.78 -34.28 9.17
C ALA A 29 22.28 -33.57 7.90
N THR A 30 21.02 -33.14 7.90
CA THR A 30 20.53 -32.16 6.96
C THR A 30 21.23 -30.83 7.28
N VAL A 31 22.29 -30.53 6.55
CA VAL A 31 22.86 -29.19 6.51
C VAL A 31 21.79 -28.32 5.86
N ALA A 32 21.03 -27.59 6.67
CA ALA A 32 20.20 -26.52 6.18
C ALA A 32 21.13 -25.49 5.53
N ALA A 33 21.14 -25.43 4.21
CA ALA A 33 21.79 -24.35 3.48
C ALA A 33 21.11 -23.06 3.92
N LEU A 34 21.79 -22.27 4.74
CA LEU A 34 21.40 -20.89 5.00
C LEU A 34 21.33 -20.20 3.63
N PRO A 35 20.24 -19.49 3.31
CA PRO A 35 20.21 -18.70 2.12
C PRO A 35 21.38 -17.71 2.21
N VAL A 36 22.31 -17.82 1.29
CA VAL A 36 23.31 -16.77 1.06
C VAL A 36 22.47 -15.55 0.69
N LEU A 37 22.35 -14.58 1.59
CA LEU A 37 21.87 -13.26 1.22
C LEU A 37 22.81 -12.80 0.12
N ALA A 38 22.32 -12.80 -1.12
CA ALA A 38 23.02 -12.15 -2.21
C ALA A 38 23.27 -10.71 -1.75
N ALA A 39 24.53 -10.29 -1.75
CA ALA A 39 24.86 -8.92 -1.42
C ALA A 39 24.00 -8.02 -2.31
N SER A 40 23.27 -7.09 -1.68
CA SER A 40 22.46 -6.12 -2.42
C SER A 40 23.37 -5.46 -3.45
N PRO A 41 22.97 -5.35 -4.72
CA PRO A 41 23.80 -4.73 -5.74
C PRO A 41 24.18 -3.32 -5.27
N THR A 42 25.46 -3.00 -5.33
CA THR A 42 25.93 -1.64 -5.05
C THR A 42 25.37 -0.72 -6.13
N LEU A 43 24.34 0.05 -5.77
CA LEU A 43 23.71 0.99 -6.70
C LEU A 43 24.59 2.25 -6.84
N PRO A 44 24.68 2.85 -8.04
CA PRO A 44 25.51 4.03 -8.29
C PRO A 44 25.10 5.25 -7.45
N GLU A 45 26.04 6.16 -7.19
CA GLU A 45 25.69 7.48 -6.71
C GLU A 45 24.90 8.26 -7.78
N VAL A 46 24.04 9.20 -7.37
CA VAL A 46 23.17 9.96 -8.28
C VAL A 46 24.00 10.69 -9.38
N LYS A 47 25.17 11.21 -9.03
CA LYS A 47 26.08 11.87 -9.99
C LYS A 47 26.54 10.95 -11.13
N ASP A 48 26.63 9.64 -10.87
CA ASP A 48 27.15 8.62 -11.79
C ASP A 48 26.05 7.94 -12.62
N LEU A 49 24.77 8.25 -12.32
CA LEU A 49 23.65 7.74 -13.08
C LEU A 49 23.59 8.35 -14.49
N PRO A 50 23.21 7.56 -15.51
CA PRO A 50 23.05 8.06 -16.86
C PRO A 50 21.88 9.00 -17.00
N VAL A 51 22.00 9.98 -17.89
CA VAL A 51 20.89 10.86 -18.29
C VAL A 51 19.92 10.09 -19.19
N ARG A 52 18.65 10.01 -18.79
CA ARG A 52 17.57 9.34 -19.52
C ARG A 52 16.31 10.20 -19.42
N PRO A 53 16.01 11.01 -20.44
CA PRO A 53 14.82 11.88 -20.42
C PRO A 53 13.51 11.09 -20.50
N GLU A 54 13.52 9.89 -21.10
CA GLU A 54 12.36 9.03 -21.24
C GLU A 54 12.02 8.29 -19.92
N MET A 55 10.78 7.78 -19.84
CA MET A 55 10.38 6.88 -18.76
C MET A 55 11.25 5.62 -18.75
N PRO A 56 11.85 5.24 -17.62
CA PRO A 56 12.67 4.03 -17.55
C PRO A 56 11.87 2.77 -17.92
N ASP A 57 12.34 2.00 -18.90
CA ASP A 57 11.64 0.79 -19.33
C ASP A 57 11.62 -0.26 -18.22
N VAL A 58 10.42 -0.65 -17.79
CA VAL A 58 10.20 -1.65 -16.74
C VAL A 58 10.72 -3.04 -17.12
N MET A 59 10.81 -3.34 -18.42
CA MET A 59 11.24 -4.63 -18.97
C MET A 59 12.73 -4.69 -19.26
N THR A 60 13.50 -3.72 -18.79
CA THR A 60 14.96 -3.67 -18.96
C THR A 60 15.64 -3.53 -17.60
N MET A 61 16.56 -4.45 -17.27
CA MET A 61 17.38 -4.41 -16.07
C MET A 61 18.32 -3.20 -16.07
N LEU A 62 18.87 -2.82 -14.92
CA LEU A 62 19.83 -1.72 -14.83
C LEU A 62 21.09 -1.94 -15.68
N ASP A 63 21.51 -3.19 -15.87
CA ASP A 63 22.65 -3.58 -16.71
C ASP A 63 22.33 -3.60 -18.22
N GLY A 64 21.09 -3.26 -18.60
CA GLY A 64 20.61 -3.26 -19.98
C GLY A 64 20.02 -4.60 -20.46
N THR A 65 20.04 -5.65 -19.63
CA THR A 65 19.43 -6.95 -19.98
C THR A 65 17.93 -6.84 -20.16
N ARG A 66 17.41 -7.31 -21.29
CA ARG A 66 15.96 -7.36 -21.56
C ARG A 66 15.30 -8.51 -20.80
N VAL A 67 14.21 -8.24 -20.09
CA VAL A 67 13.37 -9.27 -19.46
C VAL A 67 12.55 -9.99 -20.54
N THR A 68 12.73 -11.31 -20.66
CA THR A 68 12.08 -12.14 -21.68
C THR A 68 11.40 -13.37 -21.12
N ASN A 69 11.59 -13.68 -19.82
CA ASN A 69 10.97 -14.82 -19.15
C ASN A 69 10.64 -14.49 -17.68
N LEU A 70 9.83 -15.35 -17.05
CA LEU A 70 9.35 -15.14 -15.69
C LEU A 70 10.47 -15.10 -14.63
N THR A 71 11.53 -15.88 -14.80
CA THR A 71 12.68 -15.87 -13.88
C THR A 71 13.37 -14.51 -13.90
N GLN A 72 13.60 -13.96 -15.09
CA GLN A 72 14.15 -12.62 -15.25
C GLN A 72 13.18 -11.54 -14.71
N TRP A 73 11.87 -11.74 -14.88
CA TRP A 73 10.89 -10.84 -14.31
C TRP A 73 10.95 -10.83 -12.77
N GLN A 74 11.08 -11.99 -12.12
CA GLN A 74 11.24 -12.03 -10.66
C GLN A 74 12.53 -11.30 -10.22
N ALA A 75 13.65 -11.52 -10.92
CA ALA A 75 14.87 -10.79 -10.63
C ALA A 75 14.70 -9.27 -10.84
N ARG A 76 13.98 -8.86 -11.88
CA ARG A 76 13.67 -7.45 -12.15
C ARG A 76 12.81 -6.83 -11.06
N ARG A 77 11.81 -7.55 -10.55
CA ARG A 77 11.00 -7.07 -9.42
C ARG A 77 11.87 -6.75 -8.20
N GLU A 78 12.78 -7.64 -7.84
CA GLU A 78 13.67 -7.42 -6.69
C GLU A 78 14.67 -6.27 -6.96
N GLU A 79 15.18 -6.14 -8.17
CA GLU A 79 16.02 -5.00 -8.57
C GLU A 79 15.22 -3.68 -8.47
N MET A 80 13.98 -3.64 -8.95
CA MET A 80 13.12 -2.45 -8.86
C MET A 80 12.85 -2.05 -7.41
N LYS A 81 12.55 -3.01 -6.52
CA LYS A 81 12.37 -2.76 -5.09
C LYS A 81 13.65 -2.19 -4.47
N ALA A 82 14.80 -2.81 -4.73
CA ALA A 82 16.08 -2.34 -4.21
C ALA A 82 16.40 -0.91 -4.67
N VAL A 83 16.10 -0.56 -5.92
CA VAL A 83 16.29 0.79 -6.47
C VAL A 83 15.36 1.80 -5.77
N LEU A 84 14.07 1.45 -5.59
CA LEU A 84 13.10 2.31 -4.90
C LEU A 84 13.49 2.51 -3.42
N GLU A 85 13.94 1.46 -2.74
CA GLU A 85 14.43 1.56 -1.38
C GLU A 85 15.68 2.43 -1.28
N HIS A 86 16.62 2.26 -2.19
CA HIS A 86 17.88 2.99 -2.18
C HIS A 86 17.73 4.49 -2.44
N TYR A 87 16.92 4.87 -3.43
CA TYR A 87 16.85 6.26 -3.88
C TYR A 87 15.65 7.04 -3.33
N GLU A 88 14.57 6.38 -2.92
CA GLU A 88 13.34 7.05 -2.54
C GLU A 88 12.86 6.70 -1.13
N LEU A 89 12.63 5.42 -0.84
CA LEU A 89 11.86 4.99 0.32
C LEU A 89 12.69 4.75 1.59
N GLY A 90 13.95 4.33 1.43
CA GLY A 90 14.77 3.72 2.48
C GLY A 90 14.39 2.25 2.71
N HIS A 91 15.11 1.60 3.62
CA HIS A 91 14.95 0.18 3.93
C HIS A 91 14.04 0.03 5.16
N ALA A 92 12.93 -0.66 5.01
CA ALA A 92 12.03 -0.98 6.11
C ALA A 92 12.45 -2.27 6.83
N PRO A 93 12.12 -2.42 8.13
CA PRO A 93 12.34 -3.68 8.82
C PRO A 93 11.48 -4.81 8.24
N PRO A 94 11.94 -6.07 8.33
CA PRO A 94 11.15 -7.21 7.91
C PRO A 94 9.84 -7.30 8.72
N PRO A 95 8.81 -8.00 8.21
CA PRO A 95 7.60 -8.27 8.96
C PRO A 95 7.93 -8.95 10.30
N PRO A 96 7.36 -8.49 11.43
CA PRO A 96 7.69 -9.04 12.75
C PRO A 96 7.16 -10.45 13.00
N GLY A 97 6.17 -10.91 12.21
CA GLY A 97 5.61 -12.26 12.31
C GLY A 97 4.78 -12.54 13.59
N ASN A 98 4.50 -11.53 14.40
CA ASN A 98 3.84 -11.67 15.70
C ASN A 98 2.66 -10.72 15.91
N VAL A 99 1.97 -10.33 14.83
CA VAL A 99 0.81 -9.44 14.92
C VAL A 99 -0.35 -10.17 15.59
N SER A 100 -0.92 -9.56 16.60
CA SER A 100 -2.12 -10.02 17.30
C SER A 100 -3.10 -8.86 17.50
N GLY A 101 -4.39 -9.15 17.64
CA GLY A 101 -5.42 -8.15 17.85
C GLY A 101 -6.33 -8.50 19.04
N THR A 102 -6.71 -7.49 19.79
CA THR A 102 -7.67 -7.61 20.90
C THR A 102 -8.84 -6.68 20.66
N ASP A 103 -10.04 -7.21 20.72
CA ASP A 103 -11.27 -6.40 20.65
C ASP A 103 -11.38 -5.51 21.88
N VAL A 104 -11.41 -4.20 21.64
CA VAL A 104 -11.58 -3.17 22.67
C VAL A 104 -13.05 -2.84 22.86
N ARG A 105 -13.79 -2.80 21.75
CA ARG A 105 -15.22 -2.49 21.72
C ARG A 105 -15.86 -3.13 20.49
N SER A 106 -17.11 -3.58 20.63
CA SER A 106 -17.95 -4.01 19.51
C SER A 106 -19.38 -3.52 19.70
N GLN A 107 -20.07 -3.24 18.60
CA GLN A 107 -21.48 -2.90 18.57
C GLN A 107 -22.06 -3.09 17.18
N THR A 108 -23.36 -3.26 17.07
CA THR A 108 -24.08 -3.11 15.80
C THR A 108 -24.24 -1.63 15.46
N VAL A 109 -24.25 -1.33 14.16
CA VAL A 109 -24.42 0.03 13.60
C VAL A 109 -25.35 -0.03 12.39
N LEU A 110 -25.82 1.12 11.91
CA LEU A 110 -26.75 1.23 10.78
C LEU A 110 -28.02 0.40 11.01
N ASP A 111 -28.63 0.56 12.18
CA ASP A 111 -29.87 -0.15 12.57
C ASP A 111 -29.75 -1.69 12.41
N GLY A 112 -28.56 -2.24 12.69
CA GLY A 112 -28.29 -3.68 12.59
C GLY A 112 -27.80 -4.15 11.21
N ALA A 113 -27.71 -3.26 10.21
CA ALA A 113 -27.22 -3.62 8.86
C ALA A 113 -25.71 -3.84 8.81
N ALA A 114 -24.96 -3.41 9.84
CA ALA A 114 -23.52 -3.61 9.90
C ALA A 114 -23.03 -3.80 11.35
N ASN A 115 -21.82 -4.32 11.48
CA ASN A 115 -21.14 -4.47 12.76
C ASN A 115 -19.89 -3.60 12.77
N PHE A 116 -19.59 -3.05 13.94
CA PHE A 116 -18.38 -2.31 14.25
C PHE A 116 -17.56 -3.06 15.30
N ARG A 117 -16.23 -3.09 15.12
CA ARG A 117 -15.25 -3.51 16.12
C ARG A 117 -14.11 -2.50 16.16
N LEU A 118 -13.73 -2.08 17.35
CA LEU A 118 -12.46 -1.42 17.61
C LEU A 118 -11.48 -2.47 18.07
N VAL A 119 -10.37 -2.61 17.38
CA VAL A 119 -9.35 -3.62 17.66
C VAL A 119 -8.02 -2.94 17.93
N HIS A 120 -7.39 -3.29 19.04
CA HIS A 120 -6.03 -2.91 19.35
C HIS A 120 -5.06 -4.00 18.86
N LEU A 121 -4.21 -3.67 17.90
CA LEU A 121 -3.15 -4.55 17.40
C LEU A 121 -1.89 -4.38 18.24
N LYS A 122 -1.19 -5.50 18.49
CA LYS A 122 0.16 -5.53 19.07
C LYS A 122 1.08 -6.32 18.16
N PHE A 123 2.34 -5.86 18.03
CA PHE A 123 3.34 -6.49 17.19
C PHE A 123 4.76 -5.96 17.50
N GLY A 124 5.72 -6.42 16.70
CA GLY A 124 7.11 -5.98 16.76
C GLY A 124 7.89 -6.55 17.94
N PRO A 125 9.08 -5.98 18.25
CA PRO A 125 9.91 -6.44 19.35
C PRO A 125 9.13 -6.47 20.66
N GLU A 126 9.09 -7.62 21.32
CA GLU A 126 8.36 -7.86 22.57
C GLU A 126 6.87 -7.45 22.53
N GLN A 127 6.27 -7.36 21.33
CA GLN A 127 4.88 -6.86 21.13
C GLN A 127 4.61 -5.45 21.72
N LYS A 128 5.63 -4.59 21.72
CA LYS A 128 5.53 -3.23 22.29
C LYS A 128 4.95 -2.20 21.33
N LEU A 129 4.87 -2.53 20.04
CA LEU A 129 4.23 -1.67 19.05
C LEU A 129 2.73 -1.96 18.97
N GLY A 130 1.95 -0.95 18.62
CA GLY A 130 0.51 -1.10 18.51
C GLY A 130 -0.12 -0.15 17.50
N LEU A 131 -1.31 -0.55 17.05
CA LEU A 131 -2.21 0.22 16.18
C LEU A 131 -3.65 -0.02 16.63
N ASP A 132 -4.44 1.04 16.67
CA ASP A 132 -5.88 0.92 16.81
C ASP A 132 -6.53 0.96 15.42
N ILE A 133 -7.34 -0.04 15.11
CA ILE A 133 -8.08 -0.13 13.86
C ILE A 133 -9.58 -0.24 14.14
N ALA A 134 -10.37 0.41 13.30
CA ALA A 134 -11.82 0.26 13.28
C ALA A 134 -12.22 -0.67 12.14
N VAL A 135 -12.94 -1.72 12.45
CA VAL A 135 -13.41 -2.73 11.50
C VAL A 135 -14.92 -2.60 11.38
N PHE A 136 -15.41 -2.38 10.16
CA PHE A 136 -16.82 -2.40 9.82
C PHE A 136 -17.09 -3.56 8.87
N THR A 137 -18.07 -4.39 9.21
CA THR A 137 -18.50 -5.50 8.35
C THR A 137 -19.98 -5.39 8.05
N PRO A 138 -20.44 -5.78 6.87
CA PRO A 138 -21.87 -6.00 6.65
C PRO A 138 -22.44 -6.98 7.69
N ALA A 139 -23.76 -6.93 7.92
CA ALA A 139 -24.42 -7.99 8.65
C ALA A 139 -24.28 -9.33 7.92
N GLY A 140 -24.09 -10.43 8.67
CA GLY A 140 -23.91 -11.77 8.12
C GLY A 140 -22.52 -12.34 8.39
N ALA A 141 -22.27 -13.53 7.83
CA ALA A 141 -21.14 -14.35 8.23
C ALA A 141 -19.82 -14.06 7.47
N GLY A 142 -19.84 -13.38 6.33
CA GLY A 142 -18.62 -13.24 5.46
C GLY A 142 -18.23 -14.57 4.78
N PRO A 143 -17.01 -14.71 4.23
CA PRO A 143 -15.98 -13.68 4.18
C PRO A 143 -16.31 -12.57 3.15
N PHE A 144 -15.91 -11.34 3.49
CA PHE A 144 -16.16 -10.16 2.67
C PHE A 144 -14.87 -9.70 1.97
N PRO A 145 -14.91 -9.24 0.71
CA PRO A 145 -13.87 -8.38 0.17
C PRO A 145 -13.61 -7.24 1.15
N THR A 146 -12.35 -6.98 1.49
CA THR A 146 -12.02 -6.08 2.59
C THR A 146 -11.15 -4.92 2.11
N ILE A 147 -11.63 -3.71 2.31
CA ILE A 147 -10.92 -2.48 1.98
C ILE A 147 -10.17 -1.99 3.22
N ILE A 148 -8.86 -1.85 3.11
CA ILE A 148 -8.01 -1.22 4.12
C ILE A 148 -7.81 0.24 3.70
N ASN A 149 -8.42 1.14 4.48
CA ASN A 149 -8.51 2.56 4.18
C ASN A 149 -7.84 3.39 5.26
N PRO A 150 -6.59 3.84 5.06
CA PRO A 150 -5.96 4.81 5.94
C PRO A 150 -6.74 6.13 5.97
N SER A 151 -6.78 6.78 7.12
CA SER A 151 -7.58 7.98 7.35
C SER A 151 -6.73 9.13 7.92
N PHE A 152 -7.08 10.34 7.55
CA PHE A 152 -6.56 11.59 8.16
C PHE A 152 -7.15 11.84 9.55
N PHE A 153 -8.31 11.25 9.82
CA PHE A 153 -9.06 11.46 11.04
C PHE A 153 -8.70 10.43 12.10
N MET A 154 -9.24 10.61 13.28
CA MET A 154 -9.09 9.68 14.38
C MET A 154 -9.74 8.33 14.05
N THR A 155 -9.17 7.25 14.56
CA THR A 155 -9.80 5.94 14.45
C THR A 155 -11.15 5.97 15.17
N PRO A 156 -12.25 5.62 14.50
CA PRO A 156 -13.58 5.58 15.14
C PRO A 156 -13.57 4.74 16.41
N GLY A 157 -14.26 5.24 17.43
CA GLY A 157 -14.38 4.54 18.71
C GLY A 157 -13.22 4.71 19.69
N VAL A 158 -12.09 5.31 19.29
CA VAL A 158 -10.98 5.62 20.21
C VAL A 158 -11.33 6.83 21.07
N ASN A 159 -11.31 6.67 22.40
CA ASN A 159 -11.45 7.77 23.35
C ASN A 159 -10.05 8.30 23.73
N PHE A 160 -9.81 9.59 23.55
CA PHE A 160 -8.51 10.24 23.85
C PHE A 160 -8.36 10.70 25.31
N THR A 161 -9.15 10.16 26.23
CA THR A 161 -9.12 10.57 27.64
C THR A 161 -7.89 10.10 28.43
N ASN A 162 -7.01 9.28 27.85
CA ASN A 162 -5.81 8.80 28.53
C ASN A 162 -4.53 9.22 27.80
N GLY A 163 -4.03 10.43 28.10
CA GLY A 163 -2.60 10.71 28.12
C GLY A 163 -1.87 11.05 26.82
N MET A 164 -2.50 11.06 25.66
CA MET A 164 -1.93 11.67 24.45
C MET A 164 -2.46 13.07 24.26
N ALA A 165 -1.68 14.06 24.62
CA ALA A 165 -1.96 15.46 24.29
C ALA A 165 -2.13 15.57 22.76
N ALA A 166 -3.27 16.10 22.32
CA ALA A 166 -3.45 16.45 20.91
C ALA A 166 -2.29 17.36 20.48
N PRO A 167 -1.63 17.10 19.34
CA PRO A 167 -0.61 18.02 18.86
C PRO A 167 -1.27 19.40 18.68
N THR A 168 -0.77 20.38 19.41
CA THR A 168 -1.17 21.78 19.26
C THR A 168 -0.85 22.21 17.82
N PRO A 169 -1.80 22.80 17.09
CA PRO A 169 -1.47 23.37 15.79
C PRO A 169 -0.46 24.50 16.02
N VAL A 170 0.72 24.39 15.45
CA VAL A 170 1.67 25.49 15.38
C VAL A 170 1.04 26.53 14.44
N MET A 171 0.37 27.50 15.01
CA MET A 171 0.01 28.72 14.29
C MET A 171 1.31 29.45 14.01
N ASN A 172 1.68 29.51 12.76
CA ASN A 172 2.75 30.38 12.29
C ASN A 172 2.23 31.81 12.31
N THR A 173 2.49 32.53 13.41
CA THR A 173 2.08 33.91 13.61
C THR A 173 3.16 34.88 13.11
N ASN A 174 3.52 34.85 11.85
CA ASN A 174 4.32 35.90 11.24
C ASN A 174 3.79 36.25 9.86
N THR A 175 2.75 37.08 9.81
CA THR A 175 2.48 38.00 8.69
C THR A 175 1.82 39.26 9.22
N PRO A 176 2.39 40.44 8.98
CA PRO A 176 1.78 41.73 9.39
C PRO A 176 0.62 42.09 8.47
N GLY A 177 -0.40 42.67 9.06
CA GLY A 177 -1.72 43.00 8.60
C GLY A 177 -1.87 43.66 7.23
N THR A 178 -3.00 43.30 6.60
CA THR A 178 -3.83 44.21 5.81
C THR A 178 -5.29 43.88 6.04
N ASN A 179 -6.06 44.89 6.42
CA ASN A 179 -7.51 44.87 6.58
C ASN A 179 -8.20 44.62 5.23
N ALA A 180 -8.98 43.58 5.13
CA ALA A 180 -10.04 43.47 4.13
C ALA A 180 -11.20 42.66 4.70
N SER A 181 -12.29 43.33 5.03
CA SER A 181 -13.60 42.73 5.30
C SER A 181 -14.06 41.99 4.08
N ALA A 182 -14.20 40.63 4.17
CA ALA A 182 -14.97 39.87 3.25
C ALA A 182 -15.76 38.82 4.04
N ASN A 183 -17.07 38.84 3.91
CA ASN A 183 -17.99 37.83 4.38
C ASN A 183 -17.60 36.45 3.83
N VAL A 184 -16.84 35.70 4.61
CA VAL A 184 -16.57 34.29 4.34
C VAL A 184 -17.61 33.52 5.15
N SER A 185 -18.57 32.88 4.46
CA SER A 185 -19.48 31.91 5.03
C SER A 185 -18.64 30.91 5.85
N ALA A 186 -18.91 30.85 7.16
CA ALA A 186 -18.19 30.02 8.10
C ALA A 186 -18.28 28.55 7.65
N ARG A 187 -17.18 28.03 7.08
CA ARG A 187 -17.02 26.58 6.95
C ARG A 187 -17.08 25.97 8.35
N PRO A 188 -17.78 24.85 8.55
CA PRO A 188 -17.78 24.20 9.86
C PRO A 188 -16.33 23.94 10.27
N ARG A 189 -15.90 24.51 11.39
CA ARG A 189 -14.63 24.19 12.02
C ARG A 189 -14.68 22.70 12.37
N LEU A 190 -13.89 21.89 11.70
CA LEU A 190 -13.69 20.51 12.11
C LEU A 190 -13.15 20.54 13.54
N ASN A 191 -13.95 20.04 14.46
CA ASN A 191 -13.64 19.99 15.88
C ASN A 191 -12.58 18.89 16.08
N PHE A 192 -11.32 19.24 16.06
CA PHE A 192 -10.20 18.36 16.37
C PHE A 192 -10.24 18.06 17.88
N GLY A 193 -10.88 16.98 18.29
CA GLY A 193 -10.91 16.60 19.72
C GLY A 193 -12.06 15.74 20.16
N MET A 194 -13.10 15.57 19.33
CA MET A 194 -14.18 14.64 19.67
C MET A 194 -13.91 13.25 19.09
N PRO A 195 -14.12 12.16 19.85
CA PRO A 195 -14.07 10.81 19.32
C PRO A 195 -15.00 10.70 18.10
N VAL A 196 -14.55 10.09 17.01
CA VAL A 196 -15.45 9.82 15.89
C VAL A 196 -16.41 8.72 16.32
N ASP A 197 -17.69 9.06 16.37
CA ASP A 197 -18.75 8.11 16.71
C ASP A 197 -18.78 6.96 15.68
N PRO A 198 -18.77 5.68 16.12
CA PRO A 198 -18.83 4.54 15.21
C PRO A 198 -20.05 4.54 14.30
N GLU A 199 -21.22 4.98 14.75
CA GLU A 199 -22.44 5.08 13.95
C GLU A 199 -22.27 6.10 12.82
N ARG A 200 -21.72 7.29 13.15
CA ARG A 200 -21.42 8.31 12.14
C ARG A 200 -20.38 7.83 11.11
N ALA A 201 -19.35 7.12 11.56
CA ALA A 201 -18.35 6.55 10.67
C ALA A 201 -18.95 5.48 9.76
N ALA A 202 -19.80 4.59 10.30
CA ALA A 202 -20.51 3.57 9.54
C ALA A 202 -21.38 4.18 8.43
N ARG A 203 -22.07 5.31 8.73
CA ARG A 203 -22.86 6.03 7.72
C ARG A 203 -22.01 6.54 6.56
N SER A 204 -20.77 6.94 6.80
CA SER A 204 -19.86 7.35 5.71
C SER A 204 -19.39 6.19 4.83
N PHE A 205 -19.51 4.95 5.32
CA PHE A 205 -19.20 3.72 4.60
C PHE A 205 -20.45 2.92 4.20
N SER A 206 -21.65 3.51 4.30
CA SER A 206 -22.91 2.80 4.06
C SER A 206 -22.99 2.17 2.67
N ASN A 207 -22.50 2.86 1.65
CA ASN A 207 -22.46 2.34 0.28
C ASN A 207 -21.54 1.11 0.15
N GLN A 208 -20.34 1.16 0.68
CA GLN A 208 -19.39 0.05 0.67
C GLN A 208 -19.95 -1.18 1.41
N LEU A 209 -20.50 -0.95 2.59
CA LEU A 209 -21.11 -1.99 3.42
C LEU A 209 -22.34 -2.62 2.73
N SER A 210 -23.23 -1.82 2.13
CA SER A 210 -24.39 -2.33 1.39
C SER A 210 -24.01 -3.12 0.13
N ARG A 211 -22.86 -2.83 -0.48
CA ARG A 211 -22.28 -3.59 -1.60
C ARG A 211 -21.57 -4.86 -1.14
N GLY A 212 -21.51 -5.14 0.16
CA GLY A 212 -20.93 -6.33 0.74
C GLY A 212 -19.41 -6.26 0.91
N TYR A 213 -18.84 -5.08 1.07
CA TYR A 213 -17.43 -4.88 1.43
C TYR A 213 -17.28 -4.65 2.92
N ALA A 214 -16.28 -5.27 3.54
CA ALA A 214 -15.81 -4.87 4.85
C ALA A 214 -14.82 -3.71 4.72
N ILE A 215 -14.79 -2.84 5.74
CA ILE A 215 -13.86 -1.70 5.82
C ILE A 215 -13.01 -1.83 7.07
N VAL A 216 -11.69 -1.71 6.90
CA VAL A 216 -10.74 -1.54 7.98
C VAL A 216 -10.14 -0.15 7.85
N THR A 217 -10.41 0.73 8.80
CA THR A 217 -9.87 2.09 8.78
C THR A 217 -9.06 2.40 10.03
N TYR A 218 -8.05 3.23 9.89
CA TYR A 218 -7.14 3.61 10.96
C TYR A 218 -6.53 4.98 10.68
N ARG A 219 -6.05 5.65 11.72
CA ARG A 219 -5.31 6.90 11.56
C ARG A 219 -3.88 6.57 11.13
N TYR A 220 -3.46 7.01 9.94
CA TYR A 220 -2.15 6.71 9.35
C TYR A 220 -0.97 7.22 10.20
N THR A 221 -1.14 8.31 10.95
CA THR A 221 -0.08 8.87 11.80
C THR A 221 0.28 8.00 13.00
N GLN A 222 -0.50 6.95 13.31
CA GLN A 222 -0.08 5.93 14.27
C GLN A 222 1.15 5.16 13.80
N CYS A 223 1.37 5.09 12.48
CA CYS A 223 2.52 4.41 11.86
C CYS A 223 3.78 5.29 11.77
N GLY A 224 3.65 6.57 12.03
CA GLY A 224 4.69 7.60 11.97
C GLY A 224 4.04 8.96 11.81
N GLU A 225 4.44 9.93 12.63
CA GLU A 225 3.88 11.28 12.54
C GLU A 225 4.24 11.95 11.23
N ASP A 226 3.29 12.74 10.70
CA ASP A 226 3.43 13.48 9.44
C ASP A 226 4.18 14.80 9.65
N ASN A 227 5.39 14.69 10.18
CA ASN A 227 6.29 15.81 10.41
C ASN A 227 7.76 15.34 10.46
N PRO A 228 8.75 16.25 10.39
CA PRO A 228 10.17 15.90 10.39
C PRO A 228 10.67 15.13 11.63
N ASN A 229 9.93 15.16 12.74
CA ASN A 229 10.31 14.47 13.98
C ASN A 229 9.80 13.02 14.04
N PHE A 230 9.27 12.46 12.96
CA PHE A 230 8.65 11.14 12.89
C PHE A 230 9.51 10.01 13.47
N ARG A 231 10.85 10.13 13.43
CA ARG A 231 11.77 9.10 13.95
C ARG A 231 11.77 8.97 15.47
N THR A 232 11.16 9.91 16.19
CA THR A 232 11.12 9.89 17.66
C THR A 232 9.91 9.17 18.25
N ASN A 233 8.99 8.70 17.40
CA ASN A 233 7.72 8.12 17.82
C ASN A 233 7.29 6.93 16.95
N SER A 234 6.13 6.36 17.27
CA SER A 234 5.50 5.25 16.56
C SER A 234 6.44 4.03 16.46
N PHE A 235 6.75 3.57 15.25
CA PHE A 235 7.57 2.36 15.03
C PHE A 235 9.08 2.61 15.08
N TYR A 236 9.51 3.84 14.82
CA TYR A 236 10.92 4.15 14.55
C TYR A 236 11.86 3.89 15.72
N PRO A 237 11.51 4.20 16.99
CA PRO A 237 12.40 3.89 18.12
C PRO A 237 12.65 2.39 18.31
N ALA A 238 11.75 1.53 17.83
CA ALA A 238 11.91 0.07 17.90
C ALA A 238 12.83 -0.49 16.79
N TYR A 239 13.11 0.30 15.75
CA TYR A 239 13.89 -0.10 14.57
C TYR A 239 14.95 0.95 14.20
N PRO A 240 15.88 1.30 15.12
CA PRO A 240 16.80 2.42 14.93
C PRO A 240 17.84 2.19 13.82
N GLY A 241 18.05 0.93 13.40
CA GLY A 241 19.02 0.58 12.35
C GLY A 241 18.51 0.71 10.93
N TYR A 242 17.25 1.15 10.74
CA TYR A 242 16.62 1.28 9.43
C TYR A 242 16.48 2.74 8.99
N ASP A 243 16.77 3.03 7.71
CA ASP A 243 16.84 4.38 7.17
C ASP A 243 15.56 4.88 6.48
N TRP A 244 14.48 4.10 6.56
CA TRP A 244 13.20 4.34 5.89
C TRP A 244 12.57 5.71 6.17
N GLY A 245 11.99 6.31 5.12
CA GLY A 245 11.17 7.52 5.21
C GLY A 245 9.79 7.23 5.82
N VAL A 246 9.07 8.29 6.23
CA VAL A 246 7.77 8.09 6.89
C VAL A 246 6.72 7.52 5.94
N LEU A 247 6.82 7.79 4.65
CA LEU A 247 5.92 7.22 3.63
C LEU A 247 5.99 5.69 3.63
N TYR A 248 7.19 5.13 3.69
CA TYR A 248 7.36 3.67 3.79
C TYR A 248 6.89 3.14 5.14
N GLY A 249 7.09 3.89 6.22
CA GLY A 249 6.57 3.54 7.54
C GLY A 249 5.04 3.43 7.57
N TRP A 250 4.34 4.31 6.89
CA TRP A 250 2.88 4.23 6.75
C TRP A 250 2.46 3.00 5.93
N ALA A 251 3.15 2.71 4.83
CA ALA A 251 2.88 1.54 4.00
C ALA A 251 3.18 0.23 4.75
N TRP A 252 4.29 0.19 5.48
CA TRP A 252 4.65 -0.94 6.33
C TRP A 252 3.61 -1.19 7.43
N GLY A 253 3.07 -0.11 8.04
CA GLY A 253 1.99 -0.20 9.01
C GLY A 253 0.70 -0.76 8.41
N LEU A 254 0.35 -0.39 7.16
CA LEU A 254 -0.78 -0.99 6.44
C LEU A 254 -0.57 -2.51 6.29
N SER A 255 0.64 -2.95 5.95
CA SER A 255 0.96 -4.38 5.86
C SER A 255 0.84 -5.11 7.20
N ARG A 256 1.06 -4.44 8.35
CA ARG A 256 0.78 -5.04 9.68
C ARG A 256 -0.71 -5.24 9.90
N ILE A 257 -1.52 -4.36 9.35
CA ILE A 257 -2.99 -4.52 9.37
C ILE A 257 -3.39 -5.70 8.47
N VAL A 258 -2.75 -5.86 7.30
CA VAL A 258 -2.94 -7.05 6.44
C VAL A 258 -2.60 -8.32 7.21
N ASP A 259 -1.49 -8.38 7.96
CA ASP A 259 -1.12 -9.54 8.79
C ASP A 259 -2.27 -9.94 9.74
N TYR A 260 -2.91 -8.98 10.37
CA TYR A 260 -4.06 -9.24 11.25
C TYR A 260 -5.30 -9.65 10.45
N VAL A 261 -5.65 -8.91 9.40
CA VAL A 261 -6.86 -9.15 8.60
C VAL A 261 -6.89 -10.55 8.01
N GLU A 262 -5.74 -11.07 7.56
CA GLU A 262 -5.61 -12.44 7.06
C GLU A 262 -5.94 -13.52 8.12
N THR A 263 -5.87 -13.21 9.40
CA THR A 263 -6.26 -14.15 10.47
C THR A 263 -7.76 -14.13 10.76
N GLN A 264 -8.50 -13.16 10.22
CA GLN A 264 -9.88 -12.91 10.58
C GLN A 264 -10.88 -13.63 9.66
N PRO A 265 -11.90 -14.29 10.23
CA PRO A 265 -12.89 -15.02 9.45
C PRO A 265 -13.81 -14.12 8.59
N PHE A 266 -13.92 -12.83 8.92
CA PHE A 266 -14.74 -11.92 8.15
C PHE A 266 -14.12 -11.54 6.79
N ALA A 267 -12.81 -11.69 6.61
CA ALA A 267 -12.09 -11.19 5.45
C ALA A 267 -11.87 -12.28 4.38
N ASP A 268 -12.22 -11.97 3.15
CA ASP A 268 -11.78 -12.73 1.99
C ASP A 268 -10.32 -12.37 1.68
N LYS A 269 -9.40 -13.23 2.08
CA LYS A 269 -7.95 -13.03 1.92
C LYS A 269 -7.51 -12.85 0.47
N SER A 270 -8.28 -13.36 -0.49
CA SER A 270 -8.01 -13.21 -1.91
C SER A 270 -8.49 -11.88 -2.50
N LYS A 271 -9.16 -11.05 -1.69
CA LYS A 271 -9.80 -9.80 -2.11
C LYS A 271 -9.53 -8.65 -1.14
N LEU A 272 -8.27 -8.53 -0.69
CA LEU A 272 -7.84 -7.39 0.11
C LEU A 272 -7.54 -6.21 -0.80
N ILE A 273 -8.07 -5.05 -0.48
CA ILE A 273 -7.98 -3.83 -1.28
C ILE A 273 -7.35 -2.74 -0.43
N ALA A 274 -6.31 -2.07 -0.92
CA ALA A 274 -5.81 -0.85 -0.32
C ALA A 274 -6.36 0.36 -1.08
N LEU A 275 -6.99 1.31 -0.37
CA LEU A 275 -7.53 2.52 -0.96
C LEU A 275 -7.20 3.72 -0.07
N GLY A 276 -6.59 4.75 -0.63
CA GLY A 276 -6.26 5.98 0.08
C GLY A 276 -6.19 7.19 -0.83
N HIS A 277 -6.40 8.39 -0.26
CA HIS A 277 -6.44 9.65 -1.00
C HIS A 277 -5.25 10.54 -0.67
N SER A 278 -4.74 11.27 -1.67
CA SER A 278 -3.64 12.22 -1.51
C SER A 278 -2.36 11.51 -1.02
N ARG A 279 -1.73 11.95 0.08
CA ARG A 279 -0.58 11.25 0.70
C ARG A 279 -0.92 9.82 1.15
N LEU A 280 -2.18 9.54 1.45
CA LEU A 280 -2.63 8.19 1.77
C LEU A 280 -2.76 7.32 0.51
N GLY A 281 -2.96 7.93 -0.65
CA GLY A 281 -2.81 7.24 -1.93
C GLY A 281 -1.34 6.95 -2.26
N LYS A 282 -0.39 7.84 -1.89
CA LYS A 282 1.05 7.55 -2.02
C LYS A 282 1.43 6.31 -1.20
N LEU A 283 0.99 6.25 0.07
CA LEU A 283 1.22 5.05 0.89
C LEU A 283 0.54 3.80 0.32
N THR A 284 -0.65 3.95 -0.30
CA THR A 284 -1.36 2.84 -0.98
C THR A 284 -0.54 2.31 -2.16
N MET A 285 0.08 3.18 -2.95
CA MET A 285 1.00 2.80 -4.02
C MET A 285 2.14 1.94 -3.48
N VAL A 286 2.84 2.42 -2.45
CA VAL A 286 3.97 1.72 -1.84
C VAL A 286 3.52 0.39 -1.23
N ALA A 287 2.45 0.39 -0.43
CA ALA A 287 1.94 -0.81 0.21
C ALA A 287 1.57 -1.89 -0.81
N THR A 288 0.86 -1.53 -1.89
CA THR A 288 0.44 -2.47 -2.92
C THR A 288 1.63 -3.04 -3.70
N ALA A 289 2.65 -2.23 -3.96
CA ALA A 289 3.85 -2.67 -4.69
C ALA A 289 4.73 -3.62 -3.86
N PHE A 290 4.79 -3.45 -2.54
CA PHE A 290 5.67 -4.19 -1.65
C PHE A 290 5.00 -5.33 -0.88
N ASP A 291 3.65 -5.40 -0.87
CA ASP A 291 2.88 -6.47 -0.22
C ASP A 291 1.97 -7.18 -1.23
N ASP A 292 2.41 -8.35 -1.69
CA ASP A 292 1.71 -9.12 -2.72
C ASP A 292 0.36 -9.71 -2.26
N ARG A 293 0.02 -9.63 -0.97
CA ARG A 293 -1.27 -10.06 -0.41
C ARG A 293 -2.39 -9.04 -0.68
N ILE A 294 -2.05 -7.80 -0.98
CA ILE A 294 -3.03 -6.77 -1.38
C ILE A 294 -3.46 -7.07 -2.81
N ALA A 295 -4.66 -7.59 -2.96
CA ALA A 295 -5.20 -8.06 -4.23
C ALA A 295 -5.51 -6.92 -5.22
N LEU A 296 -5.75 -5.69 -4.74
CA LEU A 296 -6.02 -4.52 -5.57
C LEU A 296 -5.54 -3.24 -4.89
N GLY A 297 -4.82 -2.40 -5.62
CA GLY A 297 -4.46 -1.05 -5.21
C GLY A 297 -5.35 0.02 -5.87
N ALA A 298 -5.91 0.91 -5.06
CA ALA A 298 -6.77 2.01 -5.52
C ALA A 298 -6.33 3.36 -4.92
N PRO A 299 -5.15 3.88 -5.27
CA PRO A 299 -4.76 5.23 -4.89
C PRO A 299 -5.66 6.27 -5.55
N ALA A 300 -5.96 7.36 -4.84
CA ALA A 300 -6.81 8.43 -5.30
C ALA A 300 -6.11 9.79 -5.16
N GLY A 301 -6.14 10.62 -6.22
CA GLY A 301 -5.64 11.99 -6.20
C GLY A 301 -4.23 12.13 -5.64
N SER A 302 -3.28 11.27 -6.05
CA SER A 302 -2.00 11.12 -5.36
C SER A 302 -0.82 11.88 -5.97
N SER A 303 -0.91 12.32 -7.22
CA SER A 303 0.11 13.14 -7.90
C SER A 303 1.56 12.59 -7.80
N GLY A 304 2.56 13.46 -7.80
CA GLY A 304 3.97 13.08 -7.67
C GLY A 304 4.28 12.30 -6.38
N ALA A 305 5.22 11.37 -6.41
CA ALA A 305 5.47 10.34 -5.41
C ALA A 305 4.26 9.41 -5.18
N GLY A 306 3.31 9.40 -6.08
CA GLY A 306 2.11 8.58 -6.08
C GLY A 306 1.73 8.17 -7.49
N THR A 307 0.52 8.54 -7.93
CA THR A 307 -0.02 8.12 -9.24
C THR A 307 0.62 8.83 -10.44
N GLY A 308 1.14 10.06 -10.25
CA GLY A 308 1.74 10.86 -11.30
C GLY A 308 3.25 10.70 -11.41
N ALA A 309 3.72 10.38 -12.62
CA ALA A 309 5.14 10.26 -12.89
C ALA A 309 5.89 11.59 -12.66
N TYR A 310 6.98 11.57 -11.92
CA TYR A 310 7.80 12.73 -11.59
C TYR A 310 8.25 13.51 -12.83
N ARG A 311 8.59 12.80 -13.93
CA ARG A 311 9.01 13.41 -15.19
C ARG A 311 7.97 14.34 -15.81
N PHE A 312 6.71 14.19 -15.41
CA PHE A 312 5.58 14.97 -15.91
C PHE A 312 4.94 15.86 -14.82
N CYS A 313 5.55 15.94 -13.64
CA CYS A 313 5.13 16.79 -12.52
C CYS A 313 6.16 17.89 -12.23
N GLY A 314 5.73 18.96 -11.58
CA GLY A 314 6.63 20.03 -11.12
C GLY A 314 6.73 21.24 -12.06
N PRO A 315 7.64 22.17 -11.79
CA PRO A 315 7.77 23.42 -12.52
C PRO A 315 7.97 23.23 -14.03
N GLY A 316 7.16 23.91 -14.83
CA GLY A 316 7.19 23.85 -16.30
C GLY A 316 6.59 22.58 -16.91
N ARG A 317 6.17 21.61 -16.10
CA ARG A 317 5.63 20.30 -16.57
C ARG A 317 4.16 20.10 -16.22
N GLY A 318 3.54 21.07 -15.56
CA GLY A 318 2.19 20.99 -14.99
C GLY A 318 2.21 20.38 -13.57
N GLY A 319 1.29 20.84 -12.71
CA GLY A 319 1.20 20.39 -11.32
C GLY A 319 2.32 20.89 -10.39
N LYS A 320 2.20 20.54 -9.13
CA LYS A 320 3.03 21.10 -8.03
C LYS A 320 3.88 20.09 -7.29
N GLU A 321 3.85 18.80 -7.64
CA GLU A 321 4.47 17.75 -6.85
C GLU A 321 5.57 17.01 -7.64
N GLY A 322 6.49 17.78 -8.27
CA GLY A 322 7.76 17.25 -8.77
C GLY A 322 8.70 16.85 -7.63
N VAL A 323 9.84 16.24 -7.95
CA VAL A 323 10.86 15.85 -6.95
C VAL A 323 11.27 17.07 -6.11
N GLU A 324 11.46 18.23 -6.75
CA GLU A 324 11.87 19.48 -6.09
C GLU A 324 10.87 19.93 -5.03
N ASP A 325 9.58 19.88 -5.36
CA ASP A 325 8.51 20.25 -4.43
C ASP A 325 8.36 19.24 -3.31
N MET A 326 8.39 17.96 -3.64
CA MET A 326 8.20 16.87 -2.69
C MET A 326 9.35 16.83 -1.69
N THR A 327 10.60 16.93 -2.13
CA THR A 327 11.77 16.87 -1.24
C THR A 327 11.90 18.14 -0.39
N ARG A 328 11.51 19.30 -0.92
CA ARG A 328 11.52 20.57 -0.18
C ARG A 328 10.43 20.65 0.89
N LYS A 329 9.20 20.19 0.58
CA LYS A 329 8.03 20.31 1.47
C LYS A 329 7.88 19.12 2.40
N PHE A 330 8.19 17.93 1.90
CA PHE A 330 7.93 16.64 2.53
C PHE A 330 9.16 15.72 2.49
N GLY A 331 10.38 16.31 2.58
CA GLY A 331 11.62 15.54 2.49
C GLY A 331 11.69 14.36 3.48
N TYR A 332 11.00 14.46 4.61
CA TYR A 332 10.91 13.40 5.61
C TYR A 332 10.07 12.18 5.16
N TYR A 333 9.34 12.28 4.03
CA TYR A 333 8.67 11.13 3.43
C TYR A 333 9.66 10.12 2.88
N PHE A 334 10.83 10.58 2.48
CA PHE A 334 11.83 9.87 1.67
C PHE A 334 13.18 9.79 2.37
N VAL A 335 14.09 9.03 1.77
CA VAL A 335 15.51 9.16 2.11
C VAL A 335 16.10 10.45 1.52
N PRO A 336 17.15 11.04 2.14
CA PRO A 336 17.77 12.26 1.65
C PRO A 336 18.26 12.19 0.19
N ARG A 337 18.59 11.00 -0.29
CA ARG A 337 19.09 10.76 -1.64
C ARG A 337 18.11 11.16 -2.74
N LEU A 338 16.79 11.10 -2.49
CA LEU A 338 15.81 11.58 -3.47
C LEU A 338 16.01 13.07 -3.79
N ALA A 339 16.43 13.88 -2.83
CA ALA A 339 16.66 15.31 -3.04
C ALA A 339 17.82 15.61 -3.99
N GLU A 340 18.76 14.67 -4.16
CA GLU A 340 19.88 14.82 -5.08
C GLU A 340 19.43 14.86 -6.55
N PHE A 341 18.23 14.36 -6.88
CA PHE A 341 17.65 14.46 -8.22
C PHE A 341 17.05 15.82 -8.55
N THR A 342 17.05 16.76 -7.62
CA THR A 342 16.61 18.14 -7.87
C THR A 342 17.44 18.77 -8.99
N GLY A 343 16.77 19.26 -10.03
CA GLY A 343 17.40 19.83 -11.20
C GLY A 343 18.10 18.85 -12.15
N GLN A 344 18.01 17.54 -11.89
CA GLN A 344 18.55 16.47 -12.74
C GLN A 344 17.62 15.26 -12.84
N MET A 345 16.33 15.53 -13.05
CA MET A 345 15.25 14.54 -13.14
C MET A 345 15.54 13.45 -14.16
N GLU A 346 16.25 13.76 -15.23
CA GLU A 346 16.59 12.82 -16.27
C GLU A 346 17.54 11.69 -15.80
N LYS A 347 18.16 11.87 -14.63
CA LYS A 347 18.98 10.81 -14.00
C LYS A 347 18.18 9.86 -13.13
N LEU A 348 16.92 10.17 -12.80
CA LEU A 348 16.09 9.31 -11.95
C LEU A 348 15.95 7.91 -12.60
N PRO A 349 16.40 6.83 -11.96
CA PRO A 349 16.42 5.51 -12.57
C PRO A 349 15.06 4.81 -12.58
N PHE A 350 14.07 5.38 -11.90
CA PHE A 350 12.70 4.90 -11.77
C PHE A 350 11.68 6.02 -12.03
N ASP A 351 10.41 5.69 -12.01
CA ASP A 351 9.30 6.64 -11.88
C ASP A 351 8.04 5.92 -11.36
N ALA A 352 6.93 6.63 -11.16
CA ALA A 352 5.68 6.13 -10.56
C ALA A 352 5.17 4.80 -11.16
N HIS A 353 5.38 4.58 -12.46
CA HIS A 353 4.96 3.35 -13.14
C HIS A 353 5.64 2.07 -12.61
N TRP A 354 6.75 2.18 -11.88
CA TRP A 354 7.39 1.01 -11.27
C TRP A 354 6.56 0.43 -10.13
N PHE A 355 5.88 1.26 -9.36
CA PHE A 355 4.96 0.77 -8.32
C PHE A 355 3.78 0.01 -8.94
N VAL A 356 3.25 0.51 -10.07
CA VAL A 356 2.17 -0.17 -10.81
C VAL A 356 2.68 -1.47 -11.42
N ALA A 357 3.87 -1.48 -12.01
CA ALA A 357 4.51 -2.68 -12.54
C ALA A 357 4.79 -3.73 -11.47
N LEU A 358 5.25 -3.33 -10.28
CA LEU A 358 5.43 -4.22 -9.13
C LEU A 358 4.10 -4.80 -8.63
N THR A 359 2.99 -4.12 -8.86
CA THR A 359 1.66 -4.64 -8.52
C THR A 359 1.23 -5.77 -9.48
N ALA A 360 1.71 -5.79 -10.73
CA ALA A 360 1.33 -6.79 -11.72
C ALA A 360 1.59 -8.24 -11.22
N PRO A 361 0.71 -9.21 -11.51
CA PRO A 361 -0.49 -9.16 -12.36
C PRO A 361 -1.78 -8.70 -11.66
N ARG A 362 -1.69 -8.25 -10.40
CA ARG A 362 -2.84 -7.79 -9.59
C ARG A 362 -3.42 -6.50 -10.17
N PRO A 363 -4.75 -6.30 -10.10
CA PRO A 363 -5.38 -5.09 -10.60
C PRO A 363 -4.98 -3.84 -9.81
N TRP A 364 -4.97 -2.72 -10.51
CA TRP A 364 -4.65 -1.41 -9.97
C TRP A 364 -5.49 -0.33 -10.68
N ILE A 365 -6.03 0.62 -9.91
CA ILE A 365 -6.77 1.75 -10.46
C ILE A 365 -6.36 3.05 -9.78
N SER A 366 -6.23 4.13 -10.54
CA SER A 366 -6.19 5.49 -10.03
C SER A 366 -7.53 6.18 -10.22
N VAL A 367 -8.02 6.86 -9.18
CA VAL A 367 -9.19 7.73 -9.27
C VAL A 367 -8.78 9.17 -9.03
N GLU A 368 -9.14 10.07 -9.94
CA GLU A 368 -8.54 11.40 -10.04
C GLU A 368 -9.61 12.48 -10.29
N GLY A 369 -9.37 13.68 -9.74
CA GLY A 369 -10.15 14.88 -10.05
C GLY A 369 -9.56 15.65 -11.22
N THR A 370 -10.36 15.98 -12.26
CA THR A 370 -9.88 16.77 -13.40
C THR A 370 -9.50 18.21 -13.02
N ASP A 371 -10.10 18.76 -11.97
CA ASP A 371 -9.86 20.12 -11.47
C ASP A 371 -8.86 20.11 -10.27
N ASP A 372 -8.26 18.98 -9.97
CA ASP A 372 -7.25 18.88 -8.93
C ASP A 372 -5.93 19.47 -9.40
N GLN A 373 -5.56 20.63 -8.84
CA GLN A 373 -4.33 21.32 -9.20
C GLN A 373 -3.05 20.63 -8.76
N ASN A 374 -3.12 19.64 -7.88
CA ASN A 374 -1.98 18.85 -7.47
C ASN A 374 -1.73 17.68 -8.42
N CYS A 375 -2.79 17.16 -9.07
CA CYS A 375 -2.73 16.03 -9.97
C CYS A 375 -2.65 16.49 -11.43
N VAL A 376 -1.80 15.83 -12.18
CA VAL A 376 -1.59 16.11 -13.61
C VAL A 376 -2.13 14.91 -14.38
N PRO A 377 -3.26 15.02 -15.10
CA PRO A 377 -3.82 13.89 -15.84
C PRO A 377 -2.82 13.23 -16.79
N ASN A 378 -1.98 14.03 -17.47
CA ASN A 378 -0.93 13.48 -18.32
C ASN A 378 0.12 12.68 -17.55
N ALA A 379 0.51 13.10 -16.34
CA ALA A 379 1.48 12.36 -15.53
C ALA A 379 0.93 10.98 -15.12
N VAL A 380 -0.36 10.89 -14.77
CA VAL A 380 -1.04 9.63 -14.45
C VAL A 380 -1.16 8.77 -15.71
N LYS A 381 -1.51 9.37 -16.87
CA LYS A 381 -1.56 8.69 -18.16
C LYS A 381 -0.23 8.02 -18.49
N GLN A 382 0.88 8.75 -18.35
CA GLN A 382 2.22 8.20 -18.61
C GLN A 382 2.56 7.05 -17.65
N THR A 383 2.23 7.17 -16.38
CA THR A 383 2.39 6.08 -15.39
C THR A 383 1.65 4.82 -15.84
N VAL A 384 0.38 4.94 -16.21
CA VAL A 384 -0.44 3.79 -16.65
C VAL A 384 0.12 3.17 -17.92
N LEU A 385 0.41 3.99 -18.94
CA LEU A 385 0.91 3.50 -20.22
C LEU A 385 2.27 2.80 -20.10
N ALA A 386 3.18 3.34 -19.29
CA ALA A 386 4.51 2.76 -19.09
C ALA A 386 4.49 1.45 -18.26
N ALA A 387 3.46 1.21 -17.46
CA ALA A 387 3.31 -0.03 -16.69
C ALA A 387 2.66 -1.18 -17.50
N LYS A 388 1.80 -0.88 -18.47
CA LYS A 388 1.04 -1.88 -19.24
C LYS A 388 1.87 -2.98 -19.90
N PRO A 389 3.11 -2.75 -20.40
CA PRO A 389 3.92 -3.81 -20.98
C PRO A 389 4.15 -5.01 -20.07
N VAL A 390 4.25 -4.80 -18.75
CA VAL A 390 4.39 -5.89 -17.77
C VAL A 390 3.14 -6.75 -17.71
N TYR A 391 1.96 -6.16 -17.72
CA TYR A 391 0.70 -6.91 -17.70
C TYR A 391 0.54 -7.76 -18.96
N ALA A 392 0.86 -7.19 -20.12
CA ALA A 392 0.88 -7.92 -21.38
C ALA A 392 1.90 -9.08 -21.36
N PHE A 393 3.11 -8.85 -20.84
CA PHE A 393 4.14 -9.87 -20.70
C PHE A 393 3.69 -11.01 -19.78
N LEU A 394 2.97 -10.71 -18.71
CA LEU A 394 2.43 -11.71 -17.77
C LEU A 394 1.17 -12.42 -18.31
N GLY A 395 0.72 -12.10 -19.52
CA GLY A 395 -0.43 -12.72 -20.18
C GLY A 395 -1.78 -12.36 -19.55
N VAL A 396 -1.86 -11.21 -18.86
CA VAL A 396 -3.11 -10.73 -18.28
C VAL A 396 -3.64 -9.53 -19.05
N SER A 397 -4.97 -9.32 -18.98
CA SER A 397 -5.61 -8.21 -19.68
C SER A 397 -5.04 -6.85 -19.24
N PRO A 398 -4.74 -5.93 -20.17
CA PRO A 398 -4.35 -4.57 -19.85
C PRO A 398 -5.44 -3.78 -19.10
N ASP A 399 -6.68 -4.27 -19.07
CA ASP A 399 -7.80 -3.69 -18.30
C ASP A 399 -7.63 -3.87 -16.78
N ARG A 400 -6.63 -4.63 -16.36
CA ARG A 400 -6.23 -4.71 -14.95
C ARG A 400 -5.56 -3.44 -14.44
N VAL A 401 -5.17 -2.53 -15.33
CA VAL A 401 -4.66 -1.19 -14.97
C VAL A 401 -5.67 -0.17 -15.47
N GLY A 402 -6.38 0.45 -14.53
CA GLY A 402 -7.45 1.39 -14.80
C GLY A 402 -7.17 2.81 -14.31
N VAL A 403 -7.94 3.73 -14.85
CA VAL A 403 -8.09 5.11 -14.37
C VAL A 403 -9.56 5.50 -14.40
N ASN A 404 -9.95 6.38 -13.47
CA ASN A 404 -11.23 7.08 -13.54
C ASN A 404 -10.99 8.55 -13.23
N TYR A 405 -11.64 9.43 -13.99
CA TYR A 405 -11.59 10.88 -13.80
C TYR A 405 -12.99 11.43 -13.59
N GLU A 406 -13.17 12.20 -12.53
CA GLU A 406 -14.40 12.91 -12.22
C GLU A 406 -14.11 14.43 -12.10
N THR A 407 -15.15 15.26 -12.27
CA THR A 407 -14.96 16.72 -12.21
C THR A 407 -15.04 17.21 -10.77
N HIS A 408 -13.90 17.28 -10.09
CA HIS A 408 -13.77 17.84 -8.76
C HIS A 408 -12.33 18.29 -8.49
N ARG A 409 -12.14 19.11 -7.43
CA ARG A 409 -10.85 19.50 -6.91
C ARG A 409 -10.25 18.38 -6.05
N HIS A 410 -9.19 18.69 -5.30
CA HIS A 410 -8.50 17.73 -4.43
C HIS A 410 -9.43 17.15 -3.34
N ALA A 411 -10.07 16.04 -3.62
CA ALA A 411 -11.02 15.33 -2.76
C ALA A 411 -11.07 13.85 -3.12
N LEU A 412 -11.67 13.04 -2.26
CA LEU A 412 -12.14 11.69 -2.54
C LEU A 412 -13.67 11.73 -2.41
N THR A 413 -14.34 11.72 -3.53
CA THR A 413 -15.78 11.91 -3.62
C THR A 413 -16.55 10.59 -3.54
N PRO A 414 -17.88 10.60 -3.33
CA PRO A 414 -18.69 9.39 -3.47
C PRO A 414 -18.58 8.75 -4.86
N GLU A 415 -18.43 9.55 -5.92
CA GLU A 415 -18.26 9.11 -7.30
C GLU A 415 -16.94 8.36 -7.50
N ASP A 416 -15.84 8.84 -6.89
CA ASP A 416 -14.54 8.14 -6.86
C ASP A 416 -14.65 6.80 -6.13
N TRP A 417 -15.34 6.78 -4.98
CA TRP A 417 -15.62 5.54 -4.27
C TRP A 417 -16.39 4.56 -5.14
N ASN A 418 -17.43 5.03 -5.86
CA ASN A 418 -18.20 4.18 -6.76
C ASN A 418 -17.34 3.62 -7.88
N ALA A 419 -16.49 4.45 -8.49
CA ALA A 419 -15.57 4.02 -9.54
C ALA A 419 -14.60 2.93 -9.04
N ALA A 420 -13.98 3.14 -7.84
CA ALA A 420 -13.09 2.16 -7.26
C ALA A 420 -13.81 0.83 -6.92
N LEU A 421 -15.05 0.91 -6.41
CA LEU A 421 -15.87 -0.27 -6.11
C LEU A 421 -16.33 -1.00 -7.38
N ASP A 422 -16.73 -0.28 -8.44
CA ASP A 422 -17.10 -0.87 -9.72
C ASP A 422 -15.91 -1.60 -10.35
N PHE A 423 -14.73 -1.00 -10.29
CA PHE A 423 -13.50 -1.65 -10.73
C PHE A 423 -13.16 -2.90 -9.89
N ALA A 424 -13.28 -2.80 -8.57
CA ALA A 424 -13.05 -3.94 -7.68
C ALA A 424 -14.06 -5.06 -7.91
N ASP A 425 -15.33 -4.75 -8.12
CA ASP A 425 -16.37 -5.71 -8.49
C ASP A 425 -16.03 -6.41 -9.81
N GLN A 426 -15.61 -5.65 -10.83
CA GLN A 426 -15.22 -6.20 -12.13
C GLN A 426 -13.99 -7.11 -12.00
N GLN A 427 -12.94 -6.64 -11.34
CA GLN A 427 -11.65 -7.34 -11.31
C GLN A 427 -11.58 -8.50 -10.31
N LEU A 428 -12.29 -8.41 -9.19
CA LEU A 428 -12.20 -9.38 -8.09
C LEU A 428 -13.45 -10.23 -7.89
N ARG A 429 -14.60 -9.80 -8.44
CA ARG A 429 -15.89 -10.47 -8.20
C ARG A 429 -16.62 -10.87 -9.49
N GLY A 430 -16.07 -10.50 -10.66
CA GLY A 430 -16.68 -10.80 -11.97
C GLY A 430 -18.02 -10.09 -12.21
N LYS A 431 -18.26 -8.97 -11.52
CA LYS A 431 -19.48 -8.16 -11.69
C LYS A 431 -19.17 -6.96 -12.57
N ASP A 432 -19.74 -6.92 -13.77
CA ASP A 432 -19.60 -5.81 -14.68
C ASP A 432 -20.71 -4.78 -14.45
N HIS A 433 -20.34 -3.54 -14.22
CA HIS A 433 -21.22 -2.37 -14.09
C HIS A 433 -21.27 -1.53 -15.35
N GLY A 434 -20.67 -1.99 -16.47
CA GLY A 434 -20.62 -1.29 -17.75
C GLY A 434 -19.70 -0.07 -17.78
N ARG A 435 -18.94 0.18 -16.70
CA ARG A 435 -17.97 1.29 -16.63
C ARG A 435 -16.65 0.87 -17.27
N LYS A 436 -16.05 1.78 -18.04
CA LYS A 436 -14.72 1.61 -18.60
C LYS A 436 -13.71 2.43 -17.81
N PHE A 437 -12.50 1.88 -17.66
CA PHE A 437 -11.45 2.45 -16.84
C PHE A 437 -10.16 2.75 -17.64
N ASP A 438 -10.32 3.03 -18.92
CA ASP A 438 -9.22 3.29 -19.86
C ASP A 438 -9.32 4.68 -20.52
N GLN A 439 -10.20 5.54 -20.01
CA GLN A 439 -10.47 6.86 -20.57
C GLN A 439 -9.60 7.92 -19.90
N PHE A 440 -8.83 8.64 -20.69
CA PHE A 440 -8.04 9.77 -20.24
C PHE A 440 -8.69 11.07 -20.67
N PRO A 441 -8.64 12.15 -19.86
CA PRO A 441 -9.08 13.47 -20.28
C PRO A 441 -8.30 13.93 -21.53
N ALA A 442 -8.95 14.72 -22.37
CA ALA A 442 -8.26 15.40 -23.47
C ALA A 442 -7.08 16.22 -22.91
N GLU A 443 -5.96 16.22 -23.61
CA GLU A 443 -4.81 17.04 -23.21
C GLU A 443 -5.25 18.52 -23.18
N GLN A 444 -5.14 19.14 -22.01
CA GLN A 444 -5.32 20.58 -21.90
C GLN A 444 -4.14 21.22 -22.65
N THR A 445 -4.40 21.73 -23.83
CA THR A 445 -3.45 22.62 -24.50
C THR A 445 -3.25 23.83 -23.60
N SER A 446 -2.09 23.92 -22.96
CA SER A 446 -1.75 25.08 -22.15
C SER A 446 -1.64 26.30 -23.09
N THR A 447 -2.71 27.10 -23.14
CA THR A 447 -2.72 28.41 -23.83
C THR A 447 -1.99 29.49 -23.04
N ASN A 448 -0.96 29.12 -22.28
CA ASN A 448 -0.05 30.08 -21.71
C ASN A 448 1.12 30.33 -22.67
N ASN A 449 0.81 31.03 -23.76
CA ASN A 449 1.79 31.80 -24.52
C ASN A 449 2.37 32.87 -23.59
N VAL A 450 3.41 32.55 -22.84
CA VAL A 450 4.31 33.59 -22.33
C VAL A 450 5.16 33.98 -23.52
N ALA A 451 4.81 35.11 -24.14
CA ALA A 451 5.68 35.76 -25.11
C ALA A 451 7.07 36.01 -24.47
N PRO A 452 8.16 35.69 -25.19
CA PRO A 452 9.50 36.00 -24.68
C PRO A 452 9.63 37.53 -24.54
N LYS A 453 10.02 37.98 -23.34
CA LYS A 453 10.56 39.33 -23.14
C LYS A 453 12.05 39.34 -23.37
#